data_ff192ce70104ed1259f19d8fa8a07bec
#
_entry.id   ff192ce70104ed1259f19d8fa8a07bec
#
_cell.length_a   1.000
_cell.length_b   1.000
_cell.length_c   1.000
_cell.angle_alpha   90.00
_cell.angle_beta   90.00
_cell.angle_gamma   90.00
#
_symmetry.space_group_name_H-M   'P 1'
#
loop_
_entity.id
_entity.type
_entity.pdbx_description
1 polymer ?
#
loop_
_entity_poly.entity_id
_entity_poly.type
_entity_poly.pdbx_seq_one_letter_code
_entity_poly.pdbx_strand_id
1 'polypeptide(L)'
;LVYRKEQDVNWDPVDQTVLANEQVIDGKGWRSGAQVEKKKLNQWFFNITKFSNELLESLDNLDQWPNKVKTMQNNWIGKSFGCEVNFEISSKKNVKEIKCFTTRPDTLFGLSFLALSVDHPLSKLYENDKEFLKFKQKCSKNGTTEEAVANAEKIGFKTDLEAINPLDKNIRVPVYFANFVLMDYGLGSVFGCPAHDQRDLDFAIKYNLNVKTVVTPDKNNQNFKVSKEAYTSSGY
;
A
#
# COMPACT_ATOMS: atom_id res chain seq x y z
N LEU A 1 0.05 -24.77 -11.98
CA LEU A 1 -0.46 -24.62 -10.62
C LEU A 1 0.60 -24.14 -9.63
N VAL A 2 1.88 -24.48 -9.87
CA VAL A 2 3.02 -24.16 -9.00
C VAL A 2 4.09 -23.46 -9.83
N TYR A 3 4.74 -22.45 -9.25
CA TYR A 3 5.86 -21.73 -9.89
C TYR A 3 6.93 -21.37 -8.86
N ARG A 4 8.11 -21.02 -9.35
CA ARG A 4 9.19 -20.52 -8.51
C ARG A 4 9.44 -19.05 -8.80
N LYS A 5 9.63 -18.26 -7.75
CA LYS A 5 10.11 -16.88 -7.86
C LYS A 5 10.96 -16.52 -6.64
N GLU A 6 11.78 -15.50 -6.80
CA GLU A 6 12.46 -14.84 -5.70
C GLU A 6 11.48 -13.93 -4.98
N GLN A 7 11.37 -14.08 -3.66
CA GLN A 7 10.48 -13.33 -2.80
C GLN A 7 11.18 -12.98 -1.50
N ASP A 8 10.83 -11.81 -0.94
CA ASP A 8 11.22 -11.47 0.41
C ASP A 8 10.45 -12.34 1.41
N VAL A 9 11.18 -12.96 2.31
CA VAL A 9 10.63 -13.83 3.35
C VAL A 9 11.10 -13.38 4.73
N ASN A 10 10.32 -13.69 5.76
CA ASN A 10 10.75 -13.52 7.14
C ASN A 10 11.77 -14.62 7.46
N TRP A 11 12.99 -14.25 7.77
CA TRP A 11 14.09 -15.16 8.05
C TRP A 11 14.48 -15.08 9.52
N ASP A 12 14.51 -16.22 10.18
CA ASP A 12 15.07 -16.36 11.52
C ASP A 12 16.56 -16.73 11.40
N PRO A 13 17.49 -15.85 11.82
CA PRO A 13 18.91 -16.11 11.67
C PRO A 13 19.46 -17.15 12.64
N VAL A 14 18.76 -17.39 13.76
CA VAL A 14 19.15 -18.38 14.78
C VAL A 14 18.65 -19.77 14.39
N ASP A 15 17.37 -19.90 14.09
CA ASP A 15 16.77 -21.17 13.64
C ASP A 15 17.10 -21.50 12.18
N GLN A 16 17.66 -20.53 11.43
CA GLN A 16 18.01 -20.65 10.00
C GLN A 16 16.81 -21.14 9.15
N THR A 17 15.65 -20.58 9.40
CA THR A 17 14.40 -20.99 8.74
C THR A 17 13.54 -19.80 8.30
N VAL A 18 12.66 -20.04 7.34
CA VAL A 18 11.63 -19.10 6.95
C VAL A 18 10.46 -19.20 7.92
N LEU A 19 9.95 -18.05 8.35
CA LEU A 19 8.79 -17.94 9.24
C LEU A 19 7.58 -17.42 8.48
N ALA A 20 6.41 -18.01 8.74
CA ALA A 20 5.13 -17.41 8.37
C ALA A 20 4.88 -16.13 9.18
N ASN A 21 3.96 -15.27 8.69
CA ASN A 21 3.67 -14.01 9.38
C ASN A 21 3.20 -14.23 10.82
N GLU A 22 2.41 -15.26 11.06
CA GLU A 22 1.89 -15.65 12.38
C GLU A 22 2.97 -16.14 13.35
N GLN A 23 4.13 -16.48 12.81
CA GLN A 23 5.30 -16.93 13.60
C GLN A 23 6.25 -15.78 13.95
N VAL A 24 5.90 -14.55 13.54
CA VAL A 24 6.64 -13.34 13.89
C VAL A 24 5.83 -12.54 14.91
N ILE A 25 6.33 -12.48 16.15
CA ILE A 25 5.70 -11.77 17.26
C ILE A 25 6.61 -10.60 17.66
N ASP A 26 6.10 -9.38 17.60
CA ASP A 26 6.86 -8.15 17.89
C ASP A 26 8.20 -8.05 17.12
N GLY A 27 8.21 -8.50 15.85
CA GLY A 27 9.40 -8.52 15.01
C GLY A 27 10.41 -9.61 15.33
N LYS A 28 10.05 -10.55 16.21
CA LYS A 28 10.91 -11.66 16.63
C LYS A 28 10.33 -13.02 16.25
N GLY A 29 11.20 -13.97 15.99
CA GLY A 29 10.80 -15.37 15.78
C GLY A 29 10.13 -15.95 17.04
N TRP A 30 8.96 -16.55 16.87
CA TRP A 30 8.12 -17.06 17.95
C TRP A 30 8.82 -18.10 18.84
N ARG A 31 9.79 -18.83 18.27
CA ARG A 31 10.52 -19.91 18.96
C ARG A 31 11.88 -19.45 19.44
N SER A 32 12.68 -18.83 18.58
CA SER A 32 14.05 -18.42 18.89
C SER A 32 14.12 -17.13 19.71
N GLY A 33 13.11 -16.25 19.60
CA GLY A 33 13.14 -14.89 20.12
C GLY A 33 14.12 -13.96 19.40
N ALA A 34 14.77 -14.43 18.31
CA ALA A 34 15.69 -13.65 17.51
C ALA A 34 14.95 -12.60 16.69
N GLN A 35 15.60 -11.46 16.43
CA GLN A 35 15.09 -10.44 15.52
C GLN A 35 14.98 -11.03 14.11
N VAL A 36 13.78 -10.99 13.54
CA VAL A 36 13.52 -11.49 12.18
C VAL A 36 14.12 -10.55 11.15
N GLU A 37 14.74 -11.11 10.13
CA GLU A 37 15.34 -10.41 9.02
C GLU A 37 14.53 -10.64 7.74
N LYS A 38 14.51 -9.65 6.83
CA LYS A 38 14.02 -9.87 5.46
C LYS A 38 15.14 -10.48 4.61
N LYS A 39 14.87 -11.62 4.01
CA LYS A 39 15.81 -12.30 3.12
C LYS A 39 15.15 -12.68 1.82
N LYS A 40 15.82 -12.40 0.69
CA LYS A 40 15.36 -12.84 -0.63
C LYS A 40 15.72 -14.29 -0.85
N LEU A 41 14.72 -15.13 -1.02
CA LEU A 41 14.89 -16.55 -1.31
C LEU A 41 14.04 -16.96 -2.50
N ASN A 42 14.58 -17.90 -3.29
CA ASN A 42 13.86 -18.51 -4.39
C ASN A 42 12.94 -19.61 -3.84
N GLN A 43 11.64 -19.34 -3.82
CA GLN A 43 10.62 -20.18 -3.18
C GLN A 43 9.62 -20.74 -4.19
N TRP A 44 8.94 -21.80 -3.80
CA TRP A 44 7.82 -22.36 -4.52
C TRP A 44 6.50 -21.70 -4.08
N PHE A 45 5.68 -21.36 -5.05
CA PHE A 45 4.38 -20.71 -4.83
C PHE A 45 3.26 -21.48 -5.51
N PHE A 46 2.11 -21.61 -4.84
CA PHE A 46 0.88 -21.99 -5.49
C PHE A 46 0.30 -20.79 -6.23
N ASN A 47 -0.09 -20.97 -7.50
CA ASN A 47 -0.75 -19.91 -8.27
C ASN A 47 -2.26 -19.86 -7.93
N ILE A 48 -2.56 -19.59 -6.66
CA ILE A 48 -3.92 -19.62 -6.13
C ILE A 48 -4.78 -18.50 -6.69
N THR A 49 -4.22 -17.33 -6.95
CA THR A 49 -4.94 -16.17 -7.50
C THR A 49 -5.55 -16.41 -8.87
N LYS A 50 -4.98 -17.34 -9.65
CA LYS A 50 -5.56 -17.76 -10.93
C LYS A 50 -6.99 -18.32 -10.79
N PHE A 51 -7.33 -18.85 -9.63
CA PHE A 51 -8.61 -19.50 -9.33
C PHE A 51 -9.57 -18.61 -8.56
N SER A 52 -9.24 -17.34 -8.31
CA SER A 52 -10.03 -16.45 -7.44
C SER A 52 -11.48 -16.29 -7.93
N ASN A 53 -11.70 -16.10 -9.24
CA ASN A 53 -13.04 -16.00 -9.80
C ASN A 53 -13.80 -17.33 -9.68
N GLU A 54 -13.16 -18.45 -10.04
CA GLU A 54 -13.76 -19.78 -9.96
C GLU A 54 -14.14 -20.14 -8.50
N LEU A 55 -13.26 -19.81 -7.54
CA LEU A 55 -13.54 -20.02 -6.12
C LEU A 55 -14.72 -19.19 -5.64
N LEU A 56 -14.82 -17.93 -6.10
CA LEU A 56 -15.92 -17.06 -5.74
C LEU A 56 -17.26 -17.56 -6.29
N GLU A 57 -17.31 -17.91 -7.58
CA GLU A 57 -18.51 -18.44 -8.25
C GLU A 57 -18.93 -19.79 -7.68
N SER A 58 -17.97 -20.62 -7.26
CA SER A 58 -18.25 -21.93 -6.68
C SER A 58 -18.92 -21.86 -5.30
N LEU A 59 -18.84 -20.73 -4.60
CA LEU A 59 -19.54 -20.54 -3.33
C LEU A 59 -21.06 -20.68 -3.48
N ASP A 60 -21.61 -20.30 -4.62
CA ASP A 60 -23.05 -20.37 -4.89
C ASP A 60 -23.54 -21.82 -4.96
N ASN A 61 -22.67 -22.76 -5.36
CA ASN A 61 -22.95 -24.18 -5.51
C ASN A 61 -22.74 -25.01 -4.21
N LEU A 62 -22.32 -24.36 -3.12
CA LEU A 62 -22.08 -25.03 -1.83
C LEU A 62 -23.32 -25.00 -0.95
N ASP A 63 -24.38 -25.71 -1.36
CA ASP A 63 -25.71 -25.68 -0.70
C ASP A 63 -25.69 -26.16 0.75
N GLN A 64 -24.74 -27.04 1.10
CA GLN A 64 -24.59 -27.57 2.45
C GLN A 64 -23.78 -26.64 3.39
N TRP A 65 -23.24 -25.55 2.86
CA TRP A 65 -22.47 -24.59 3.67
C TRP A 65 -23.37 -23.56 4.34
N PRO A 66 -23.14 -23.26 5.64
CA PRO A 66 -23.88 -22.18 6.30
C PRO A 66 -23.65 -20.84 5.60
N ASN A 67 -24.70 -20.04 5.46
CA ASN A 67 -24.62 -18.72 4.81
C ASN A 67 -23.54 -17.80 5.42
N LYS A 68 -23.37 -17.87 6.75
CA LYS A 68 -22.33 -17.11 7.45
C LYS A 68 -20.93 -17.46 6.92
N VAL A 69 -20.66 -18.73 6.67
CA VAL A 69 -19.35 -19.19 6.16
C VAL A 69 -19.18 -18.76 4.71
N LYS A 70 -20.21 -18.88 3.86
CA LYS A 70 -20.16 -18.37 2.47
C LYS A 70 -19.86 -16.88 2.44
N THR A 71 -20.54 -16.08 3.29
CA THR A 71 -20.28 -14.63 3.39
C THR A 71 -18.85 -14.33 3.83
N MET A 72 -18.31 -15.07 4.82
CA MET A 72 -16.92 -14.91 5.24
C MET A 72 -15.93 -15.22 4.13
N GLN A 73 -16.15 -16.29 3.36
CA GLN A 73 -15.30 -16.66 2.23
C GLN A 73 -15.39 -15.64 1.09
N ASN A 74 -16.60 -15.17 0.77
CA ASN A 74 -16.81 -14.13 -0.23
C ASN A 74 -16.05 -12.84 0.13
N ASN A 75 -16.15 -12.40 1.38
CA ASN A 75 -15.45 -11.21 1.86
C ASN A 75 -13.94 -11.42 1.89
N TRP A 76 -13.46 -12.62 2.20
CA TRP A 76 -12.04 -12.97 2.19
C TRP A 76 -11.45 -12.96 0.78
N ILE A 77 -12.16 -13.50 -0.22
CA ILE A 77 -11.75 -13.45 -1.63
C ILE A 77 -11.76 -11.99 -2.12
N GLY A 78 -12.76 -11.21 -1.71
CA GLY A 78 -12.80 -9.76 -1.80
C GLY A 78 -12.67 -9.22 -3.23
N LYS A 79 -13.52 -9.71 -4.17
CA LYS A 79 -13.53 -9.15 -5.53
C LYS A 79 -13.85 -7.66 -5.50
N SER A 80 -12.93 -6.85 -6.00
CA SER A 80 -13.09 -5.40 -6.09
C SER A 80 -12.86 -4.91 -7.52
N PHE A 81 -13.42 -3.75 -7.84
CA PHE A 81 -13.23 -3.07 -9.10
C PHE A 81 -12.47 -1.77 -8.85
N GLY A 82 -11.58 -1.43 -9.77
CA GLY A 82 -10.82 -0.20 -9.69
C GLY A 82 -10.29 0.20 -11.06
N CYS A 83 -9.52 1.26 -11.09
CA CYS A 83 -8.86 1.72 -12.28
C CYS A 83 -7.38 2.00 -12.05
N GLU A 84 -6.62 1.93 -13.13
CA GLU A 84 -5.22 2.36 -13.18
C GLU A 84 -5.19 3.84 -13.58
N VAL A 85 -4.45 4.64 -12.86
CA VAL A 85 -4.23 6.06 -13.13
C VAL A 85 -2.75 6.28 -13.41
N ASN A 86 -2.46 6.88 -14.57
CA ASN A 86 -1.10 7.23 -14.97
C ASN A 86 -0.80 8.67 -14.61
N PHE A 87 0.29 8.89 -13.89
CA PHE A 87 0.79 10.20 -13.53
C PHE A 87 2.05 10.51 -14.34
N GLU A 88 2.01 11.54 -15.17
CA GLU A 88 3.20 12.08 -15.81
C GLU A 88 4.15 12.64 -14.75
N ILE A 89 5.45 12.40 -14.90
CA ILE A 89 6.46 12.83 -13.93
C ILE A 89 7.31 13.95 -14.53
N SER A 90 7.37 15.06 -13.81
CA SER A 90 8.32 16.14 -14.07
C SER A 90 9.60 15.86 -13.30
N SER A 91 10.66 15.49 -14.01
CA SER A 91 11.93 15.15 -13.38
C SER A 91 13.10 15.31 -14.33
N LYS A 92 14.29 15.60 -13.75
CA LYS A 92 15.58 15.53 -14.47
C LYS A 92 16.09 14.10 -14.62
N LYS A 93 15.54 13.16 -13.86
CA LYS A 93 15.78 11.71 -13.95
C LYS A 93 14.86 11.13 -15.03
N ASN A 94 15.31 10.21 -15.83
CA ASN A 94 14.56 9.65 -16.97
C ASN A 94 13.34 8.80 -16.52
N VAL A 95 12.48 9.40 -15.69
CA VAL A 95 11.19 8.83 -15.23
C VAL A 95 10.09 9.56 -15.95
N LYS A 96 9.29 8.86 -16.76
CA LYS A 96 8.22 9.46 -17.56
C LYS A 96 6.87 9.42 -16.85
N GLU A 97 6.58 8.31 -16.20
CA GLU A 97 5.27 8.08 -15.57
C GLU A 97 5.38 7.20 -14.33
N ILE A 98 4.41 7.33 -13.44
CA ILE A 98 4.12 6.42 -12.33
C ILE A 98 2.67 6.01 -12.46
N LYS A 99 2.40 4.71 -12.33
CA LYS A 99 1.06 4.14 -12.40
C LYS A 99 0.58 3.79 -11.01
N CYS A 100 -0.62 4.20 -10.65
CA CYS A 100 -1.28 3.84 -9.41
C CYS A 100 -2.58 3.10 -9.69
N PHE A 101 -2.88 2.07 -8.91
CA PHE A 101 -4.19 1.42 -8.93
C PHE A 101 -5.04 1.96 -7.78
N THR A 102 -6.32 2.22 -8.04
CA THR A 102 -7.26 2.68 -7.02
C THR A 102 -8.64 2.03 -7.17
N THR A 103 -9.29 1.75 -6.06
CA THR A 103 -10.71 1.40 -5.98
C THR A 103 -11.61 2.63 -5.72
N ARG A 104 -10.99 3.80 -5.47
CA ARG A 104 -11.67 5.06 -5.17
C ARG A 104 -11.23 6.17 -6.15
N PRO A 105 -11.54 6.05 -7.46
CA PRO A 105 -11.16 7.07 -8.45
C PRO A 105 -11.84 8.43 -8.19
N ASP A 106 -12.97 8.44 -7.50
CA ASP A 106 -13.69 9.64 -7.04
C ASP A 106 -12.83 10.55 -6.16
N THR A 107 -11.90 9.99 -5.39
CA THR A 107 -11.03 10.74 -4.49
C THR A 107 -9.85 11.42 -5.19
N LEU A 108 -9.62 11.15 -6.48
CA LEU A 108 -8.50 11.74 -7.25
C LEU A 108 -8.54 13.28 -7.30
N PHE A 109 -9.72 13.88 -7.18
CA PHE A 109 -9.89 15.33 -7.08
C PHE A 109 -9.27 15.94 -5.81
N GLY A 110 -8.99 15.09 -4.80
CA GLY A 110 -8.33 15.45 -3.55
C GLY A 110 -6.85 15.05 -3.49
N LEU A 111 -6.23 14.73 -4.64
CA LEU A 111 -4.83 14.36 -4.75
C LEU A 111 -3.91 15.37 -4.05
N SER A 112 -3.03 14.86 -3.18
CA SER A 112 -2.09 15.67 -2.40
C SER A 112 -0.63 15.26 -2.62
N PHE A 113 -0.35 13.98 -2.84
CA PHE A 113 0.98 13.43 -3.07
C PHE A 113 0.89 12.07 -3.77
N LEU A 114 2.03 11.59 -4.30
CA LEU A 114 2.19 10.17 -4.62
C LEU A 114 3.11 9.52 -3.59
N ALA A 115 2.83 8.27 -3.25
CA ALA A 115 3.68 7.47 -2.40
C ALA A 115 4.07 6.16 -3.08
N LEU A 116 5.35 5.81 -2.98
CA LEU A 116 5.96 4.61 -3.52
C LEU A 116 6.41 3.70 -2.39
N SER A 117 6.33 2.40 -2.60
CA SER A 117 7.00 1.44 -1.74
C SER A 117 8.52 1.67 -1.73
N VAL A 118 9.16 1.45 -0.59
CA VAL A 118 10.64 1.50 -0.48
C VAL A 118 11.33 0.47 -1.38
N ASP A 119 10.60 -0.56 -1.82
CA ASP A 119 11.08 -1.60 -2.71
C ASP A 119 10.63 -1.42 -4.17
N HIS A 120 9.94 -0.31 -4.48
CA HIS A 120 9.56 0.05 -5.84
C HIS A 120 10.81 0.15 -6.74
N PRO A 121 10.76 -0.24 -8.04
CA PRO A 121 11.91 -0.19 -8.95
C PRO A 121 12.62 1.16 -9.02
N LEU A 122 11.89 2.25 -8.84
CA LEU A 122 12.46 3.61 -8.81
C LEU A 122 13.37 3.87 -7.60
N SER A 123 13.36 3.04 -6.57
CA SER A 123 14.28 3.14 -5.43
C SER A 123 15.75 3.02 -5.85
N LYS A 124 16.04 2.35 -6.99
CA LYS A 124 17.39 2.25 -7.57
C LYS A 124 17.99 3.62 -7.94
N LEU A 125 17.14 4.62 -8.23
CA LEU A 125 17.61 5.97 -8.55
C LEU A 125 18.20 6.70 -7.32
N TYR A 126 17.96 6.16 -6.12
CA TYR A 126 18.35 6.74 -4.83
C TYR A 126 19.28 5.81 -4.04
N GLU A 127 19.81 4.75 -4.65
CA GLU A 127 20.69 3.77 -3.98
C GLU A 127 22.02 4.37 -3.47
N ASN A 128 22.43 5.52 -4.01
CA ASN A 128 23.62 6.26 -3.57
C ASN A 128 23.29 7.44 -2.62
N ASP A 129 22.01 7.68 -2.32
CA ASP A 129 21.56 8.70 -1.39
C ASP A 129 21.61 8.18 0.05
N LYS A 130 22.47 8.79 0.87
CA LYS A 130 22.67 8.35 2.27
C LYS A 130 21.42 8.50 3.14
N GLU A 131 20.60 9.52 2.90
CA GLU A 131 19.36 9.74 3.66
C GLU A 131 18.29 8.72 3.24
N PHE A 132 18.20 8.42 1.95
CA PHE A 132 17.31 7.34 1.46
C PHE A 132 17.71 5.98 2.04
N LEU A 133 19.00 5.66 2.07
CA LEU A 133 19.48 4.38 2.63
C LEU A 133 19.15 4.27 4.13
N LYS A 134 19.33 5.33 4.91
CA LYS A 134 18.92 5.37 6.33
C LYS A 134 17.41 5.19 6.48
N PHE A 135 16.62 5.85 5.63
CA PHE A 135 15.17 5.70 5.60
C PHE A 135 14.76 4.26 5.27
N LYS A 136 15.34 3.67 4.23
CA LYS A 136 15.08 2.27 3.83
C LYS A 136 15.43 1.30 4.95
N GLN A 137 16.56 1.50 5.63
CA GLN A 137 16.95 0.70 6.80
C GLN A 137 15.97 0.87 7.97
N LYS A 138 15.42 2.08 8.19
CA LYS A 138 14.38 2.29 9.20
C LYS A 138 13.10 1.53 8.86
N CYS A 139 12.69 1.54 7.60
CA CYS A 139 11.51 0.81 7.13
C CYS A 139 11.66 -0.71 7.28
N SER A 140 12.87 -1.27 7.03
CA SER A 140 13.08 -2.72 7.14
C SER A 140 12.99 -3.27 8.57
N LYS A 141 13.12 -2.40 9.57
CA LYS A 141 12.97 -2.77 11.01
C LYS A 141 11.51 -2.77 11.48
N ASN A 142 10.62 -2.12 10.75
CA ASN A 142 9.20 -2.17 11.04
C ASN A 142 8.65 -3.52 10.54
N GLY A 143 7.74 -4.12 11.31
CA GLY A 143 7.13 -5.41 10.94
C GLY A 143 6.52 -5.40 9.53
N THR A 144 6.45 -6.57 8.92
CA THR A 144 5.96 -6.75 7.53
C THR A 144 4.47 -7.04 7.45
N THR A 145 3.79 -7.22 8.58
CA THR A 145 2.35 -7.48 8.64
C THR A 145 1.57 -6.19 8.38
N GLU A 146 0.40 -6.31 7.74
CA GLU A 146 -0.50 -5.14 7.54
C GLU A 146 -0.83 -4.44 8.85
N GLU A 147 -1.02 -5.20 9.92
CA GLU A 147 -1.31 -4.66 11.26
C GLU A 147 -0.12 -3.86 11.82
N ALA A 148 1.10 -4.36 11.70
CA ALA A 148 2.31 -3.65 12.11
C ALA A 148 2.49 -2.36 11.30
N VAL A 149 2.22 -2.41 9.99
CA VAL A 149 2.27 -1.24 9.10
C VAL A 149 1.15 -0.26 9.43
N ALA A 150 -0.05 -0.74 9.79
CA ALA A 150 -1.19 0.11 10.16
C ALA A 150 -0.92 0.90 11.44
N ASN A 151 -0.29 0.27 12.45
CA ASN A 151 -0.01 0.88 13.75
C ASN A 151 1.29 1.69 13.80
N ALA A 152 2.20 1.50 12.83
CA ALA A 152 3.45 2.23 12.78
C ALA A 152 3.24 3.72 12.43
N GLU A 153 4.10 4.56 12.98
CA GLU A 153 4.19 5.98 12.58
C GLU A 153 4.43 6.08 11.07
N LYS A 154 3.62 6.90 10.37
CA LYS A 154 3.75 7.10 8.94
C LYS A 154 4.96 7.98 8.66
N ILE A 155 5.95 7.40 7.98
CA ILE A 155 7.20 8.09 7.61
C ILE A 155 7.45 7.96 6.12
N GLY A 156 8.12 8.97 5.55
CA GLY A 156 8.47 9.00 4.14
C GLY A 156 9.77 9.73 3.86
N PHE A 157 10.35 9.42 2.72
CA PHE A 157 11.46 10.12 2.13
C PHE A 157 10.95 10.90 0.91
N LYS A 158 11.08 12.23 0.93
CA LYS A 158 10.70 13.11 -0.18
C LYS A 158 11.72 12.98 -1.30
N THR A 159 11.23 12.66 -2.50
CA THR A 159 12.07 12.59 -3.70
C THR A 159 12.20 13.97 -4.36
N ASP A 160 13.03 14.05 -5.41
CA ASP A 160 13.11 15.19 -6.33
C ASP A 160 12.14 15.05 -7.53
N LEU A 161 11.23 14.06 -7.47
CA LEU A 161 10.20 13.84 -8.49
C LEU A 161 8.93 14.63 -8.13
N GLU A 162 8.28 15.15 -9.16
CA GLU A 162 6.94 15.75 -9.05
C GLU A 162 6.01 15.07 -10.04
N ALA A 163 4.83 14.69 -9.57
CA ALA A 163 3.79 14.13 -10.41
C ALA A 163 2.81 15.22 -10.85
N ILE A 164 2.44 15.19 -12.12
CA ILE A 164 1.46 16.09 -12.70
C ILE A 164 0.07 15.52 -12.44
N ASN A 165 -0.83 16.33 -11.89
CA ASN A 165 -2.21 15.91 -11.66
C ASN A 165 -2.89 15.62 -13.02
N PRO A 166 -3.43 14.41 -13.25
CA PRO A 166 -4.03 14.05 -14.53
C PRO A 166 -5.32 14.84 -14.85
N LEU A 167 -5.94 15.44 -13.82
CA LEU A 167 -7.16 16.26 -13.98
C LEU A 167 -6.87 17.75 -14.20
N ASP A 168 -5.69 18.22 -13.74
CA ASP A 168 -5.24 19.61 -13.93
C ASP A 168 -3.72 19.65 -14.08
N LYS A 169 -3.25 19.83 -15.30
CA LYS A 169 -1.81 19.84 -15.64
C LYS A 169 -1.00 20.99 -15.00
N ASN A 170 -1.66 21.98 -14.43
CA ASN A 170 -0.99 23.06 -13.70
C ASN A 170 -0.66 22.68 -12.26
N ILE A 171 -1.28 21.62 -11.73
CA ILE A 171 -1.06 21.15 -10.37
C ILE A 171 0.01 20.07 -10.38
N ARG A 172 1.05 20.28 -9.58
CA ARG A 172 2.12 19.31 -9.32
C ARG A 172 2.08 18.89 -7.86
N VAL A 173 2.28 17.61 -7.63
CA VAL A 173 2.31 17.03 -6.29
C VAL A 173 3.63 16.30 -6.05
N PRO A 174 4.16 16.34 -4.83
CA PRO A 174 5.41 15.67 -4.49
C PRO A 174 5.25 14.15 -4.52
N VAL A 175 6.37 13.47 -4.83
CA VAL A 175 6.48 12.01 -4.78
C VAL A 175 7.35 11.62 -3.60
N TYR A 176 6.87 10.68 -2.79
CA TYR A 176 7.55 10.15 -1.62
C TYR A 176 7.79 8.65 -1.75
N PHE A 177 8.85 8.15 -1.14
CA PHE A 177 8.86 6.77 -0.67
C PHE A 177 8.25 6.74 0.73
N ALA A 178 7.34 5.80 1.00
CA ALA A 178 6.63 5.76 2.27
C ALA A 178 6.59 4.32 2.84
N ASN A 179 6.66 4.22 4.16
CA ASN A 179 6.72 2.93 4.85
C ASN A 179 5.39 2.17 4.88
N PHE A 180 4.30 2.81 4.51
CA PHE A 180 2.95 2.21 4.52
C PHE A 180 2.48 1.76 3.13
N VAL A 181 3.30 1.91 2.08
CA VAL A 181 3.01 1.41 0.73
C VAL A 181 3.72 0.08 0.54
N LEU A 182 2.95 -0.97 0.28
CA LEU A 182 3.45 -2.33 0.08
C LEU A 182 3.60 -2.63 -1.42
N MET A 183 4.67 -3.36 -1.81
CA MET A 183 4.88 -3.78 -3.21
C MET A 183 3.83 -4.78 -3.69
N ASP A 184 3.32 -5.62 -2.80
CA ASP A 184 2.37 -6.67 -3.13
C ASP A 184 0.93 -6.14 -3.24
N TYR A 185 0.70 -4.85 -2.97
CA TYR A 185 -0.59 -4.22 -3.12
C TYR A 185 -0.58 -3.23 -4.29
N GLY A 186 -1.46 -3.46 -5.27
CA GLY A 186 -1.51 -2.67 -6.49
C GLY A 186 -0.20 -2.78 -7.29
N LEU A 187 0.39 -1.64 -7.61
CA LEU A 187 1.63 -1.51 -8.39
C LEU A 187 2.83 -1.06 -7.53
N GLY A 188 2.72 -1.15 -6.20
CA GLY A 188 3.72 -0.61 -5.27
C GLY A 188 3.75 0.92 -5.24
N SER A 189 2.67 1.55 -5.69
CA SER A 189 2.48 3.00 -5.77
C SER A 189 1.02 3.35 -5.50
N VAL A 190 0.80 4.41 -4.75
CA VAL A 190 -0.53 4.94 -4.43
C VAL A 190 -0.54 6.46 -4.60
N PHE A 191 -1.70 7.01 -4.93
CA PHE A 191 -1.91 8.45 -4.79
C PHE A 191 -2.57 8.74 -3.45
N GLY A 192 -2.05 9.73 -2.74
CA GLY A 192 -2.56 10.14 -1.44
C GLY A 192 -3.72 11.09 -1.55
N CYS A 193 -4.84 10.72 -0.90
CA CYS A 193 -5.98 11.58 -0.72
C CYS A 193 -6.32 11.73 0.78
N PRO A 194 -5.65 12.64 1.48
CA PRO A 194 -5.67 12.76 2.94
C PRO A 194 -7.06 12.91 3.56
N ALA A 195 -8.00 13.52 2.86
CA ALA A 195 -9.35 13.67 3.37
C ALA A 195 -10.15 12.35 3.40
N HIS A 196 -9.70 11.30 2.68
CA HIS A 196 -10.48 10.09 2.45
C HIS A 196 -9.74 8.78 2.77
N ASP A 197 -8.52 8.85 3.27
CA ASP A 197 -7.75 7.74 3.83
C ASP A 197 -6.99 8.21 5.08
N GLN A 198 -7.16 7.51 6.20
CA GLN A 198 -6.56 7.92 7.47
C GLN A 198 -5.03 7.86 7.45
N ARG A 199 -4.45 6.89 6.73
CA ARG A 199 -2.98 6.77 6.60
C ARG A 199 -2.42 7.96 5.84
N ASP A 200 -3.12 8.39 4.79
CA ASP A 200 -2.75 9.56 3.98
C ASP A 200 -2.91 10.84 4.80
N LEU A 201 -3.96 10.93 5.65
CA LEU A 201 -4.18 12.07 6.51
C LEU A 201 -3.08 12.23 7.56
N ASP A 202 -2.74 11.14 8.26
CA ASP A 202 -1.67 11.14 9.25
C ASP A 202 -0.32 11.55 8.60
N PHE A 203 -0.07 11.05 7.41
CA PHE A 203 1.10 11.41 6.62
C PHE A 203 1.08 12.88 6.20
N ALA A 204 -0.04 13.36 5.68
CA ALA A 204 -0.19 14.73 5.21
C ALA A 204 -0.06 15.75 6.34
N ILE A 205 -0.62 15.47 7.52
CA ILE A 205 -0.46 16.30 8.71
C ILE A 205 1.03 16.40 9.09
N LYS A 206 1.71 15.25 9.14
CA LYS A 206 3.13 15.19 9.51
C LYS A 206 4.04 15.97 8.56
N TYR A 207 3.77 15.89 7.26
CA TYR A 207 4.60 16.53 6.22
C TYR A 207 4.04 17.86 5.73
N ASN A 208 3.02 18.39 6.42
CA ASN A 208 2.36 19.67 6.09
C ASN A 208 1.89 19.72 4.63
N LEU A 209 1.26 18.64 4.16
CA LEU A 209 0.70 18.53 2.82
C LEU A 209 -0.75 19.01 2.80
N ASN A 210 -1.24 19.33 1.60
CA ASN A 210 -2.60 19.83 1.43
C ASN A 210 -3.64 18.74 1.74
N VAL A 211 -4.71 19.11 2.46
CA VAL A 211 -5.86 18.24 2.74
C VAL A 211 -7.09 18.85 2.10
N LYS A 212 -7.57 18.26 1.01
CA LYS A 212 -8.74 18.71 0.27
C LYS A 212 -9.86 17.69 0.36
N THR A 213 -10.96 18.06 1.01
CA THR A 213 -12.18 17.25 1.05
C THR A 213 -12.89 17.30 -0.29
N VAL A 214 -13.20 16.15 -0.88
CA VAL A 214 -13.84 16.01 -2.19
C VAL A 214 -15.05 15.08 -2.17
N VAL A 215 -15.27 14.36 -1.07
CA VAL A 215 -16.47 13.58 -0.80
C VAL A 215 -17.04 14.02 0.53
N THR A 216 -18.34 14.28 0.58
CA THR A 216 -19.04 14.77 1.78
C THR A 216 -20.14 13.81 2.19
N PRO A 217 -20.49 13.72 3.51
CA PRO A 217 -21.56 12.86 3.97
C PRO A 217 -22.94 13.28 3.48
N ASP A 218 -23.12 14.57 3.18
CA ASP A 218 -24.38 15.15 2.74
C ASP A 218 -24.15 16.10 1.57
N LYS A 219 -24.98 15.97 0.53
CA LYS A 219 -24.95 16.79 -0.68
C LYS A 219 -25.07 18.31 -0.40
N ASN A 220 -25.75 18.66 0.66
CA ASN A 220 -25.98 20.07 1.03
C ASN A 220 -24.87 20.64 1.93
N ASN A 221 -23.95 19.80 2.42
CA ASN A 221 -22.87 20.24 3.31
C ASN A 221 -21.58 20.56 2.55
N GLN A 222 -21.60 21.59 1.74
CA GLN A 222 -20.43 22.05 0.98
C GLN A 222 -19.27 22.58 1.86
N ASN A 223 -19.55 22.86 3.15
CA ASN A 223 -18.55 23.34 4.10
C ASN A 223 -17.89 22.23 4.93
N PHE A 224 -18.23 20.96 4.65
CA PHE A 224 -17.63 19.84 5.34
C PHE A 224 -16.11 19.80 5.08
N LYS A 225 -15.33 19.81 6.16
CA LYS A 225 -13.87 19.76 6.10
C LYS A 225 -13.36 18.67 7.03
N VAL A 226 -12.48 17.85 6.50
CA VAL A 226 -11.72 16.87 7.26
C VAL A 226 -10.59 17.57 8.01
N SER A 227 -10.35 17.19 9.29
CA SER A 227 -9.29 17.76 10.11
C SER A 227 -8.42 16.70 10.79
N LYS A 228 -8.98 15.90 11.69
CA LYS A 228 -8.24 14.90 12.47
C LYS A 228 -8.59 13.46 12.09
N GLU A 229 -9.76 13.25 11.51
CA GLU A 229 -10.28 11.95 11.13
C GLU A 229 -10.72 12.00 9.66
N ALA A 230 -10.24 11.05 8.85
CA ALA A 230 -10.58 10.97 7.45
C ALA A 230 -12.01 10.49 7.24
N TYR A 231 -12.69 11.06 6.25
CA TYR A 231 -14.01 10.58 5.85
C TYR A 231 -13.86 9.46 4.81
N THR A 232 -13.98 8.23 5.25
CA THR A 232 -13.74 7.03 4.41
C THR A 232 -15.00 6.40 3.82
N SER A 233 -16.18 6.85 4.27
CA SER A 233 -17.46 6.35 3.79
C SER A 233 -17.81 6.86 2.40
N SER A 234 -18.78 6.21 1.75
CA SER A 234 -19.40 6.73 0.53
C SER A 234 -20.14 8.03 0.81
N GLY A 235 -20.23 8.91 -0.20
CA GLY A 235 -20.85 10.22 -0.07
C GLY A 235 -21.14 10.88 -1.42
N TYR A 236 -21.19 12.20 -1.41
CA TYR A 236 -21.52 13.05 -2.56
C TYR A 236 -20.32 13.89 -2.99
#